data_b960a44eb1275a785cfe7001803a1053
#
_entry.id   b960a44eb1275a785cfe7001803a1053
#
_cell.length_a   1.000
_cell.length_b   1.000
_cell.length_c   1.000
_cell.angle_alpha   90.00
_cell.angle_beta   90.00
_cell.angle_gamma   90.00
#
_symmetry.space_group_name_H-M   'P 1'
#
loop_
_entity.id
_entity.type
_entity.pdbx_description
1 polymer ?
#
loop_
_entity_poly.entity_id
_entity_poly.type
_entity_poly.pdbx_seq_one_letter_code
_entity_poly.pdbx_strand_id
1 'polypeptide(L)'
;MLSGRAERRLAIGRAAKLEAADEPSIIETVEFANISEHGARIITDRQWGAGRPVIVSDSLLNFRASAEVVYCAPHVSRRFAVGLRFTEHHQDIHLLVAG
;
A
#
# COMPACT_ATOMS: atom_id res chain seq x y z
N MET A 1 14.40 -16.42 -12.96
CA MET A 1 14.37 -16.10 -12.15
C MET A 1 14.18 -14.76 -12.02
N LEU A 2 14.03 -14.17 -11.23
CA LEU A 2 13.88 -12.95 -11.06
C LEU A 2 14.95 -12.17 -11.09
N SER A 3 15.90 -12.60 -11.54
CA SER A 3 17.05 -11.98 -11.53
C SER A 3 17.02 -10.62 -11.94
N GLY A 4 17.80 -9.80 -11.52
CA GLY A 4 17.85 -8.43 -11.86
C GLY A 4 16.91 -7.55 -11.12
N ARG A 5 16.06 -8.12 -10.30
CA ARG A 5 15.18 -7.32 -9.57
C ARG A 5 15.80 -6.83 -8.34
N ALA A 6 15.68 -5.55 -8.07
CA ALA A 6 16.25 -4.94 -6.89
C ALA A 6 15.41 -5.23 -5.65
N GLU A 7 14.13 -5.49 -5.82
CA GLU A 7 13.26 -5.78 -4.70
C GLU A 7 12.21 -6.80 -5.08
N ARG A 8 11.73 -7.48 -4.09
CA ARG A 8 10.71 -8.50 -4.28
C ARG A 8 9.35 -7.90 -4.08
N ARG A 9 8.38 -8.41 -4.80
CA ARG A 9 7.00 -7.99 -4.65
C ARG A 9 6.13 -9.19 -4.38
N LEU A 10 5.17 -9.00 -3.50
CA LEU A 10 4.18 -10.03 -3.21
C LEU A 10 2.86 -9.57 -3.76
N ALA A 11 2.24 -10.41 -4.57
CA ALA A 11 0.89 -10.15 -5.04
C ALA A 11 -0.03 -10.75 -3.99
N ILE A 12 -0.71 -9.94 -3.25
CA ILE A 12 -1.42 -10.37 -2.07
C ILE A 12 -2.91 -10.49 -2.26
N GLY A 13 -3.53 -9.53 -2.89
CA GLY A 13 -4.96 -9.57 -3.14
C GLY A 13 -5.83 -9.61 -1.90
N ARG A 14 -5.38 -9.03 -0.81
CA ARG A 14 -6.13 -9.11 0.44
C ARG A 14 -6.52 -7.74 0.94
N ALA A 15 -7.53 -7.71 1.79
CA ALA A 15 -8.05 -6.45 2.33
C ALA A 15 -7.06 -5.83 3.30
N ALA A 16 -7.02 -4.52 3.28
CA ALA A 16 -6.21 -3.73 4.20
C ALA A 16 -6.96 -2.45 4.52
N LYS A 17 -6.41 -1.65 5.39
CA LYS A 17 -7.02 -0.38 5.76
C LYS A 17 -6.08 0.74 5.35
N LEU A 18 -6.63 1.77 4.73
CA LEU A 18 -5.88 2.97 4.37
C LEU A 18 -6.50 4.15 5.08
N GLU A 19 -5.68 4.89 5.81
CA GLU A 19 -6.14 6.00 6.61
C GLU A 19 -5.36 7.24 6.22
N ALA A 20 -6.01 8.38 6.07
CA ALA A 20 -5.31 9.63 5.83
C ALA A 20 -4.61 10.04 7.12
N ALA A 21 -3.30 10.23 7.06
CA ALA A 21 -2.54 10.57 8.26
C ALA A 21 -2.87 11.96 8.78
N ASP A 22 -3.22 12.86 7.85
CA ASP A 22 -3.55 14.23 8.22
C ASP A 22 -5.03 14.40 8.58
N GLU A 23 -5.83 13.36 8.39
CA GLU A 23 -7.26 13.44 8.67
C GLU A 23 -7.75 12.04 9.01
N PRO A 24 -7.53 11.59 10.26
CA PRO A 24 -7.79 10.19 10.64
C PRO A 24 -9.21 9.71 10.49
N SER A 25 -10.18 10.60 10.34
CA SER A 25 -11.54 10.16 10.11
C SER A 25 -11.74 9.61 8.70
N ILE A 26 -10.81 9.84 7.79
CA ILE A 26 -10.89 9.32 6.44
C ILE A 26 -10.20 7.97 6.40
N ILE A 27 -10.97 6.92 6.40
CA ILE A 27 -10.47 5.54 6.41
C ILE A 27 -11.22 4.77 5.34
N GLU A 28 -10.50 3.97 4.61
CA GLU A 28 -11.10 3.13 3.58
C GLU A 28 -10.55 1.71 3.67
N THR A 29 -11.40 0.71 3.49
CA THR A 29 -10.94 -0.65 3.33
C THR A 29 -10.53 -0.80 1.87
N VAL A 30 -9.31 -1.19 1.65
CA VAL A 30 -8.71 -1.27 0.32
C VAL A 30 -8.18 -2.67 0.08
N GLU A 31 -7.67 -2.92 -1.10
CA GLU A 31 -7.11 -4.22 -1.43
C GLU A 31 -5.64 -4.06 -1.75
N PHE A 32 -4.78 -4.85 -1.11
CA PHE A 32 -3.37 -4.90 -1.50
C PHE A 32 -3.27 -5.66 -2.81
N ALA A 33 -2.76 -5.02 -3.83
CA ALA A 33 -2.46 -5.70 -5.09
C ALA A 33 -1.04 -6.29 -5.01
N ASN A 34 -0.10 -5.53 -4.48
CA ASN A 34 1.24 -6.05 -4.22
C ASN A 34 1.93 -5.17 -3.18
N ILE A 35 3.02 -5.68 -2.64
CA ILE A 35 3.81 -4.96 -1.67
C ILE A 35 5.28 -5.31 -1.86
N SER A 36 6.16 -4.34 -1.64
CA SER A 36 7.60 -4.53 -1.67
C SER A 36 8.20 -3.79 -0.48
N GLU A 37 9.51 -3.79 -0.37
CA GLU A 37 10.16 -3.08 0.74
C GLU A 37 9.95 -1.58 0.71
N HIS A 38 9.76 -1.00 -0.46
CA HIS A 38 9.69 0.45 -0.59
C HIS A 38 8.28 0.97 -0.77
N GLY A 39 7.33 0.14 -1.06
CA GLY A 39 5.98 0.62 -1.25
C GLY A 39 4.99 -0.47 -1.56
N ALA A 40 3.80 -0.05 -1.95
CA ALA A 40 2.72 -0.98 -2.23
C ALA A 40 1.84 -0.41 -3.34
N ARG A 41 1.11 -1.29 -3.99
CA ARG A 41 0.05 -0.90 -4.90
C ARG A 41 -1.23 -1.41 -4.31
N ILE A 42 -2.20 -0.53 -4.18
CA ILE A 42 -3.50 -0.89 -3.61
C ILE A 42 -4.60 -0.50 -4.57
N ILE A 43 -5.75 -1.13 -4.40
CA ILE A 43 -6.93 -0.82 -5.20
C ILE A 43 -7.95 -0.21 -4.26
N THR A 44 -8.47 0.94 -4.63
CA THR A 44 -9.36 1.73 -3.79
C THR A 44 -10.64 2.06 -4.54
N ASP A 45 -11.68 2.42 -3.79
CA ASP A 45 -12.92 2.89 -4.38
C ASP A 45 -12.93 4.42 -4.45
N ARG A 46 -12.11 5.07 -3.65
CA ARG A 46 -12.03 6.54 -3.64
C ARG A 46 -10.73 6.99 -4.28
N GLN A 47 -10.74 8.22 -4.78
CA GLN A 47 -9.52 8.83 -5.25
C GLN A 47 -8.71 9.31 -4.08
N TRP A 48 -7.39 9.09 -4.13
CA TRP A 48 -6.47 9.56 -3.11
C TRP A 48 -5.44 10.45 -3.81
N GLY A 49 -5.35 11.69 -3.37
CA GLY A 49 -4.48 12.66 -4.05
C GLY A 49 -2.99 12.35 -3.88
N ALA A 50 -2.24 12.53 -4.96
CA ALA A 50 -0.78 12.33 -4.92
C ALA A 50 -0.17 13.28 -3.89
N GLY A 51 0.80 12.78 -3.17
CA GLY A 51 1.46 13.56 -2.12
C GLY A 51 0.81 13.42 -0.76
N ARG A 52 -0.35 12.80 -0.69
CA ARG A 52 -1.06 12.72 0.59
C ARG A 52 -0.42 11.73 1.54
N PRO A 53 -0.18 12.12 2.79
CA PRO A 53 0.36 11.20 3.77
C PRO A 53 -0.73 10.25 4.25
N VAL A 54 -0.41 8.97 4.31
CA VAL A 54 -1.38 7.93 4.69
C VAL A 54 -0.73 6.91 5.60
N ILE A 55 -1.57 6.10 6.24
CA ILE A 55 -1.13 4.97 7.03
C ILE A 55 -1.85 3.76 6.46
N VAL A 56 -1.10 2.74 6.08
CA VAL A 56 -1.67 1.50 5.56
C VAL A 56 -1.42 0.40 6.57
N SER A 57 -2.43 -0.42 6.81
CA SER A 57 -2.31 -1.46 7.83
C SER A 57 -3.11 -2.70 7.48
N ASP A 58 -2.66 -3.82 8.01
CA ASP A 58 -3.33 -5.11 7.88
C ASP A 58 -3.12 -5.85 9.19
N SER A 59 -4.19 -5.99 9.97
CA SER A 59 -4.06 -6.58 11.28
C SER A 59 -3.71 -8.06 11.26
N LEU A 60 -4.10 -8.77 10.23
CA LEU A 60 -3.78 -10.19 10.15
C LEU A 60 -2.29 -10.41 9.90
N LEU A 61 -1.66 -9.51 9.18
CA LEU A 61 -0.23 -9.60 8.92
C LEU A 61 0.57 -8.83 9.95
N ASN A 62 -0.10 -8.21 10.91
CA ASN A 62 0.53 -7.37 11.92
C ASN A 62 1.42 -6.32 11.24
N PHE A 63 0.88 -5.69 10.21
CA PHE A 63 1.62 -4.77 9.39
C PHE A 63 1.01 -3.37 9.50
N ARG A 64 1.85 -2.36 9.64
CA ARG A 64 1.42 -0.98 9.66
C ARG A 64 2.58 -0.12 9.20
N ALA A 65 2.32 0.77 8.27
CA ALA A 65 3.36 1.61 7.72
C ALA A 65 2.83 2.98 7.36
N SER A 66 3.64 3.99 7.57
CA SER A 66 3.38 5.32 7.06
C SER A 66 3.85 5.39 5.62
N ALA A 67 3.11 6.06 4.79
CA ALA A 67 3.40 6.10 3.36
C ALA A 67 2.90 7.41 2.78
N GLU A 68 3.25 7.61 1.52
CA GLU A 68 2.81 8.76 0.76
C GLU A 68 2.23 8.27 -0.54
N VAL A 69 1.13 8.85 -0.98
CA VAL A 69 0.54 8.50 -2.27
C VAL A 69 1.42 9.06 -3.37
N VAL A 70 1.88 8.18 -4.26
CA VAL A 70 2.73 8.59 -5.37
C VAL A 70 1.90 8.85 -6.61
N TYR A 71 0.88 8.02 -6.84
CA TYR A 71 -0.02 8.22 -7.96
C TYR A 71 -1.38 7.60 -7.65
N CYS A 72 -2.38 8.05 -8.37
CA CYS A 72 -3.72 7.50 -8.30
C CYS A 72 -4.26 7.47 -9.72
N ALA A 73 -4.51 6.30 -10.24
CA ALA A 73 -4.90 6.12 -11.64
C ALA A 73 -6.21 5.33 -11.74
N PRO A 74 -7.01 5.59 -12.77
CA PRO A 74 -8.23 4.80 -12.95
C PRO A 74 -7.92 3.32 -13.10
N HIS A 75 -8.80 2.50 -12.59
CA HIS A 75 -8.68 1.05 -12.65
C HIS A 75 -10.05 0.51 -13.08
N VAL A 76 -10.13 -0.79 -13.31
CA VAL A 76 -11.38 -1.38 -13.77
C VAL A 76 -12.47 -1.22 -12.72
N SER A 77 -13.74 -1.31 -13.14
CA SER A 77 -14.91 -1.28 -12.26
C SER A 77 -15.02 0.01 -11.44
N ARG A 78 -14.58 1.11 -12.07
CA ARG A 78 -14.67 2.44 -11.45
C ARG A 78 -13.88 2.54 -10.15
N ARG A 79 -12.84 1.74 -10.02
CA ARG A 79 -11.95 1.79 -8.88
C ARG A 79 -10.67 2.51 -9.28
N PHE A 80 -9.74 2.61 -8.36
CA PHE A 80 -8.47 3.28 -8.60
C PHE A 80 -7.31 2.41 -8.18
N ALA A 81 -6.22 2.50 -8.93
CA ALA A 81 -4.96 1.88 -8.54
C ALA A 81 -4.10 2.98 -7.94
N VAL A 82 -3.70 2.79 -6.71
CA VAL A 82 -2.96 3.80 -5.96
C VAL A 82 -1.59 3.23 -5.61
N GLY A 83 -0.56 3.97 -5.99
CA GLY A 83 0.81 3.61 -5.64
C GLY A 83 1.23 4.32 -4.38
N LEU A 84 1.76 3.58 -3.44
CA LEU A 84 2.23 4.10 -2.16
C LEU A 84 3.74 3.93 -2.05
N ARG A 85 4.42 4.93 -1.51
CA ARG A 85 5.82 4.84 -1.18
C ARG A 85 5.91 4.92 0.34
N PHE A 86 6.53 3.94 0.97
CA PHE A 86 6.67 3.94 2.41
C PHE A 86 7.62 5.04 2.83
N THR A 87 7.23 5.78 3.87
CA THR A 87 8.05 6.88 4.39
C THR A 87 8.76 6.48 5.67
N GLU A 88 8.33 5.37 6.27
CA GLU A 88 9.01 4.83 7.43
C GLU A 88 9.20 3.36 7.19
N HIS A 89 10.38 2.85 7.57
CA HIS A 89 10.66 1.43 7.43
C HIS A 89 10.21 0.72 8.68
N HIS A 90 9.34 -0.28 8.49
CA HIS A 90 8.91 -1.13 9.58
C HIS A 90 9.59 -2.46 9.40
N GLN A 91 10.11 -3.02 10.48
CA GLN A 91 10.80 -4.29 10.37
C GLN A 91 9.92 -5.40 9.81
N ASP A 92 8.62 -5.31 10.03
CA ASP A 92 7.73 -6.33 9.53
C ASP A 92 7.65 -6.38 8.02
N ILE A 93 7.99 -5.30 7.34
CA ILE A 93 7.99 -5.27 5.90
C ILE A 93 9.00 -6.26 5.36
N HIS A 94 10.16 -6.37 5.98
CA HIS A 94 11.17 -7.30 5.53
C HIS A 94 10.67 -8.73 5.66
N LEU A 95 9.96 -9.05 6.71
CA LEU A 95 9.44 -10.39 6.88
C LEU A 95 8.40 -10.70 5.83
N LEU A 96 7.56 -9.74 5.48
CA LEU A 96 6.53 -9.96 4.49
C LEU A 96 7.08 -10.20 3.11
N VAL A 97 8.08 -9.43 2.71
CA VAL A 97 8.59 -9.52 1.34
C VAL A 97 9.74 -10.48 1.17
N ALA A 98 10.38 -10.87 2.24
CA ALA A 98 11.47 -11.81 2.15
C ALA A 98 10.97 -13.24 2.27
N GLY A 99 9.84 -13.38 2.87
CA GLY A 99 9.26 -14.65 3.15
C GLY A 99 9.09 -15.56 2.10
#